data_967d9e92af7496fe132ff17483eb0678
#
_entry.id   967d9e92af7496fe132ff17483eb0678
#
_cell.length_a   1.000
_cell.length_b   1.000
_cell.length_c   1.000
_cell.angle_alpha   90.00
_cell.angle_beta   90.00
_cell.angle_gamma   90.00
#
_symmetry.space_group_name_H-M   'P 1'
#
loop_
_entity.id
_entity.type
_entity.pdbx_description
1 polymer ?
#
loop_
_entity_poly.entity_id
_entity_poly.type
_entity_poly.pdbx_seq_one_letter_code
_entity_poly.pdbx_strand_id
1 'polypeptide(L)'
;MVNAEILQAFLWHISLYSHSLEDIDTEEVLITQARYFTGIDLGLLREGVRFDDVLLLLLLDIERQTNKCDWSGAERNCQLFDCLAQNKKVSITLLFERWYHEAVVFRRQGLYDKALSCTYQAETFADNPLHKFRTLLLRGDIESANNNRYEFGINSLSLALHEAEQLGQHYVAQVYNKMAHMCSMRYVGLGISFLRKAQVIGDKLGDAKLILDNKFARANTYIVLAMRYPNEEQLFLDEAKRVLASIEYDKLPLPQNKIYYKEMWARVNHDVEPLKEAYTFYAKINALDDICRICDAIIEIGINYHQPAQAIPYIAIYREALIKRNRKDVQANLRHLQQTEEIINGILGRETK
;
A
#
# COMPACT_ATOMS: atom_id res chain seq x y z
N MET A 1 -10.48 -36.64 5.85
CA MET A 1 -11.23 -35.91 6.89
C MET A 1 -10.32 -34.85 7.45
N VAL A 2 -10.62 -33.61 7.20
CA VAL A 2 -9.91 -32.49 7.85
C VAL A 2 -10.54 -32.31 9.20
N ASN A 3 -9.78 -32.60 10.23
CA ASN A 3 -10.22 -32.52 11.62
C ASN A 3 -10.40 -31.04 12.01
N ALA A 4 -11.42 -30.72 12.79
CA ALA A 4 -11.62 -29.39 13.38
C ALA A 4 -10.36 -28.90 14.14
N GLU A 5 -9.58 -29.82 14.70
CA GLU A 5 -8.29 -29.54 15.34
C GLU A 5 -7.23 -29.03 14.37
N ILE A 6 -7.19 -29.55 13.13
CA ILE A 6 -6.26 -29.07 12.07
C ILE A 6 -6.65 -27.68 11.62
N LEU A 7 -7.95 -27.40 11.47
CA LEU A 7 -8.43 -26.06 11.14
C LEU A 7 -8.12 -25.09 12.26
N GLN A 8 -8.33 -25.48 13.51
CA GLN A 8 -8.05 -24.63 14.66
C GLN A 8 -6.56 -24.38 14.86
N ALA A 9 -5.71 -25.38 14.60
CA ALA A 9 -4.26 -25.25 14.57
C ALA A 9 -3.83 -24.31 13.42
N PHE A 10 -4.44 -24.41 12.25
CA PHE A 10 -4.20 -23.56 11.11
C PHE A 10 -4.57 -22.09 11.41
N LEU A 11 -5.76 -21.83 11.96
CA LEU A 11 -6.20 -20.50 12.37
C LEU A 11 -5.31 -19.90 13.47
N TRP A 12 -4.89 -20.74 14.42
CA TRP A 12 -3.98 -20.34 15.49
C TRP A 12 -2.59 -20.00 14.93
N HIS A 13 -2.04 -20.80 14.01
CA HIS A 13 -0.79 -20.52 13.33
C HIS A 13 -0.87 -19.23 12.51
N ILE A 14 -1.93 -19.01 11.72
CA ILE A 14 -2.09 -17.76 10.97
C ILE A 14 -2.14 -16.56 11.90
N SER A 15 -2.83 -16.64 13.03
CA SER A 15 -2.88 -15.55 14.02
C SER A 15 -1.51 -15.23 14.62
N LEU A 16 -0.66 -16.23 14.81
CA LEU A 16 0.73 -16.06 15.27
C LEU A 16 1.65 -15.52 14.17
N TYR A 17 1.45 -15.94 12.91
CA TYR A 17 2.31 -15.59 11.78
C TYR A 17 1.88 -14.33 11.03
N SER A 18 0.73 -13.74 11.35
CA SER A 18 0.38 -12.41 10.82
C SER A 18 1.41 -11.33 11.17
N HIS A 19 2.33 -11.63 12.09
CA HIS A 19 3.41 -10.75 12.53
C HIS A 19 4.82 -11.16 12.04
N SER A 20 5.02 -12.37 11.49
CA SER A 20 6.34 -12.82 11.00
C SER A 20 6.21 -13.87 9.89
N LEU A 21 6.24 -13.42 8.64
CA LEU A 21 6.18 -14.28 7.44
C LEU A 21 7.57 -14.79 7.01
N GLU A 22 8.45 -15.14 7.94
CA GLU A 22 9.83 -15.53 7.61
C GLU A 22 10.06 -17.05 7.48
N ASP A 23 9.07 -17.91 7.76
CA ASP A 23 9.26 -19.36 7.73
C ASP A 23 8.59 -19.98 6.49
N ILE A 24 9.37 -20.14 5.42
CA ILE A 24 8.92 -20.60 4.08
C ILE A 24 8.30 -22.01 4.12
N ASP A 25 8.81 -22.92 4.93
CA ASP A 25 8.34 -24.32 5.00
C ASP A 25 6.96 -24.44 5.65
N THR A 26 6.71 -23.67 6.69
CA THR A 26 5.41 -23.63 7.36
C THR A 26 4.35 -22.98 6.46
N GLU A 27 4.77 -21.98 5.67
CA GLU A 27 3.91 -21.29 4.73
C GLU A 27 3.41 -22.20 3.60
N GLU A 28 4.27 -23.07 3.06
CA GLU A 28 3.89 -24.00 1.98
C GLU A 28 2.86 -25.03 2.44
N VAL A 29 2.98 -25.52 3.68
CA VAL A 29 1.99 -26.39 4.33
C VAL A 29 0.67 -25.66 4.51
N LEU A 30 0.68 -24.41 4.98
CA LEU A 30 -0.50 -23.57 5.16
C LEU A 30 -1.19 -23.25 3.83
N ILE A 31 -0.41 -22.98 2.78
CA ILE A 31 -0.92 -22.76 1.41
C ILE A 31 -1.58 -24.01 0.89
N THR A 32 -0.96 -25.16 1.05
CA THR A 32 -1.49 -26.43 0.58
C THR A 32 -2.79 -26.78 1.30
N GLN A 33 -2.85 -26.58 2.61
CA GLN A 33 -4.07 -26.78 3.40
C GLN A 33 -5.15 -25.76 3.04
N ALA A 34 -4.82 -24.46 2.86
CA ALA A 34 -5.78 -23.47 2.41
C ALA A 34 -6.36 -23.80 1.02
N ARG A 35 -5.53 -24.22 0.06
CA ARG A 35 -5.99 -24.70 -1.26
C ARG A 35 -6.88 -25.93 -1.15
N TYR A 36 -6.54 -26.83 -0.28
CA TYR A 36 -7.35 -28.02 -0.01
C TYR A 36 -8.72 -27.64 0.56
N PHE A 37 -8.78 -26.68 1.52
CA PHE A 37 -10.03 -26.20 2.08
C PHE A 37 -10.86 -25.35 1.12
N THR A 38 -10.22 -24.62 0.22
CA THR A 38 -10.91 -23.60 -0.60
C THR A 38 -11.29 -24.07 -1.98
N GLY A 39 -10.97 -25.27 -2.40
CA GLY A 39 -11.22 -25.51 -3.82
C GLY A 39 -11.49 -26.91 -4.29
N ILE A 40 -11.25 -27.95 -3.51
CA ILE A 40 -11.19 -29.26 -4.15
C ILE A 40 -12.28 -30.22 -3.68
N ASP A 41 -12.81 -30.07 -2.45
CA ASP A 41 -13.90 -30.94 -2.02
C ASP A 41 -14.77 -30.31 -0.91
N LEU A 42 -15.84 -29.63 -1.31
CA LEU A 42 -16.88 -29.14 -0.40
C LEU A 42 -17.62 -30.28 0.35
N GLY A 43 -17.44 -31.51 -0.07
CA GLY A 43 -17.96 -32.70 0.62
C GLY A 43 -17.31 -32.98 1.95
N LEU A 44 -16.10 -32.45 2.18
CA LEU A 44 -15.36 -32.60 3.44
C LEU A 44 -15.85 -31.68 4.56
N LEU A 45 -16.71 -30.72 4.25
CA LEU A 45 -17.36 -29.83 5.24
C LEU A 45 -18.38 -30.57 6.13
N ARG A 46 -18.58 -31.87 5.94
CA ARG A 46 -19.70 -32.60 6.56
C ARG A 46 -19.51 -32.90 8.05
N GLU A 47 -18.30 -32.91 8.57
CA GLU A 47 -18.06 -33.26 9.98
C GLU A 47 -17.12 -32.29 10.70
N GLY A 48 -17.68 -31.22 11.25
CA GLY A 48 -17.02 -30.41 12.28
C GLY A 48 -16.39 -29.09 11.83
N VAL A 49 -16.29 -28.80 10.52
CA VAL A 49 -15.85 -27.51 10.03
C VAL A 49 -17.07 -26.65 9.68
N ARG A 50 -17.20 -25.48 10.30
CA ARG A 50 -18.30 -24.57 10.00
C ARG A 50 -18.06 -23.88 8.67
N PHE A 51 -19.12 -23.53 7.97
CA PHE A 51 -19.04 -22.80 6.71
C PHE A 51 -18.31 -21.45 6.84
N ASP A 52 -18.57 -20.72 7.93
CA ASP A 52 -17.90 -19.45 8.24
C ASP A 52 -16.38 -19.62 8.41
N ASP A 53 -15.91 -20.75 8.91
CA ASP A 53 -14.47 -21.02 9.07
C ASP A 53 -13.76 -21.16 7.71
N VAL A 54 -14.46 -21.74 6.69
CA VAL A 54 -13.93 -21.80 5.31
C VAL A 54 -13.84 -20.43 4.69
N LEU A 55 -14.85 -19.60 4.87
CA LEU A 55 -14.84 -18.22 4.39
C LEU A 55 -13.75 -17.38 5.07
N LEU A 56 -13.54 -17.59 6.39
CA LEU A 56 -12.45 -16.94 7.12
C LEU A 56 -11.08 -17.34 6.57
N LEU A 57 -10.86 -18.62 6.25
CA LEU A 57 -9.62 -19.08 5.63
C LEU A 57 -9.35 -18.42 4.27
N LEU A 58 -10.39 -18.25 3.46
CA LEU A 58 -10.28 -17.50 2.21
C LEU A 58 -9.84 -16.06 2.43
N LEU A 59 -10.43 -15.38 3.41
CA LEU A 59 -10.06 -14.01 3.76
C LEU A 59 -8.61 -13.89 4.21
N LEU A 60 -8.15 -14.82 5.04
CA LEU A 60 -6.76 -14.89 5.48
C LEU A 60 -5.80 -15.14 4.29
N ASP A 61 -6.19 -16.00 3.33
CA ASP A 61 -5.39 -16.22 2.12
C ASP A 61 -5.42 -15.00 1.20
N ILE A 62 -6.52 -14.27 1.09
CA ILE A 62 -6.58 -12.98 0.37
C ILE A 62 -5.58 -12.00 0.98
N GLU A 63 -5.55 -11.84 2.30
CA GLU A 63 -4.61 -10.96 2.98
C GLU A 63 -3.15 -11.39 2.70
N ARG A 64 -2.87 -12.68 2.82
CA ARG A 64 -1.54 -13.24 2.52
C ARG A 64 -1.11 -12.99 1.08
N GLN A 65 -1.99 -13.26 0.11
CA GLN A 65 -1.70 -13.00 -1.31
C GLN A 65 -1.49 -11.51 -1.57
N THR A 66 -2.29 -10.65 -0.94
CA THR A 66 -2.14 -9.19 -1.00
C THR A 66 -0.78 -8.75 -0.47
N ASN A 67 -0.32 -9.33 0.64
CA ASN A 67 1.00 -9.05 1.22
C ASN A 67 2.15 -9.57 0.34
N LYS A 68 1.93 -10.64 -0.42
CA LYS A 68 2.88 -11.16 -1.44
C LYS A 68 2.76 -10.46 -2.79
N CYS A 69 1.86 -9.51 -2.95
CA CYS A 69 1.55 -8.82 -4.21
C CYS A 69 0.99 -9.76 -5.31
N ASP A 70 0.38 -10.88 -4.94
CA ASP A 70 -0.38 -11.73 -5.85
C ASP A 70 -1.84 -11.23 -5.94
N TRP A 71 -2.01 -10.12 -6.66
CA TRP A 71 -3.33 -9.49 -6.82
C TRP A 71 -4.33 -10.40 -7.51
N SER A 72 -3.87 -11.14 -8.53
CA SER A 72 -4.73 -12.07 -9.29
C SER A 72 -5.22 -13.22 -8.42
N GLY A 73 -4.36 -13.73 -7.54
CA GLY A 73 -4.73 -14.74 -6.57
C GLY A 73 -5.74 -14.20 -5.56
N ALA A 74 -5.50 -13.00 -5.03
CA ALA A 74 -6.40 -12.34 -4.09
C ALA A 74 -7.80 -12.10 -4.72
N GLU A 75 -7.86 -11.58 -5.95
CA GLU A 75 -9.13 -11.37 -6.67
C GLU A 75 -9.89 -12.68 -6.92
N ARG A 76 -9.19 -13.76 -7.32
CA ARG A 76 -9.82 -15.09 -7.48
C ARG A 76 -10.43 -15.58 -6.19
N ASN A 77 -9.77 -15.38 -5.06
CA ASN A 77 -10.30 -15.79 -3.76
C ASN A 77 -11.50 -14.94 -3.32
N CYS A 78 -11.54 -13.65 -3.67
CA CYS A 78 -12.72 -12.81 -3.48
C CYS A 78 -13.92 -13.38 -4.28
N GLN A 79 -13.70 -13.74 -5.55
CA GLN A 79 -14.73 -14.34 -6.39
C GLN A 79 -15.18 -15.71 -5.86
N LEU A 80 -14.24 -16.53 -5.38
CA LEU A 80 -14.57 -17.82 -4.77
C LEU A 80 -15.40 -17.64 -3.50
N PHE A 81 -15.06 -16.65 -2.65
CA PHE A 81 -15.86 -16.29 -1.49
C PHE A 81 -17.30 -15.98 -1.89
N ASP A 82 -17.48 -15.13 -2.91
CA ASP A 82 -18.83 -14.75 -3.39
C ASP A 82 -19.61 -15.96 -3.92
N CYS A 83 -18.96 -16.84 -4.68
CA CYS A 83 -19.59 -18.08 -5.17
C CYS A 83 -20.03 -18.99 -4.01
N LEU A 84 -19.18 -19.16 -3.00
CA LEU A 84 -19.51 -20.00 -1.84
C LEU A 84 -20.60 -19.37 -0.96
N ALA A 85 -20.56 -18.04 -0.79
CA ALA A 85 -21.51 -17.28 0.00
C ALA A 85 -22.91 -17.16 -0.66
N GLN A 86 -22.99 -17.41 -1.98
CA GLN A 86 -24.24 -17.29 -2.71
C GLN A 86 -25.35 -18.17 -2.10
N ASN A 87 -26.50 -17.54 -1.77
CA ASN A 87 -27.64 -18.20 -1.16
C ASN A 87 -27.39 -18.81 0.23
N LYS A 88 -26.31 -18.41 0.91
CA LYS A 88 -25.99 -18.82 2.28
C LYS A 88 -26.15 -17.65 3.24
N LYS A 89 -26.45 -17.97 4.50
CA LYS A 89 -26.41 -16.99 5.59
C LYS A 89 -24.95 -16.85 6.03
N VAL A 90 -24.34 -15.72 5.72
CA VAL A 90 -22.96 -15.37 6.12
C VAL A 90 -23.01 -14.33 7.22
N SER A 91 -22.05 -14.37 8.16
CA SER A 91 -21.97 -13.38 9.20
C SER A 91 -21.61 -11.98 8.64
N ILE A 92 -22.14 -10.94 9.27
CA ILE A 92 -21.90 -9.54 8.86
C ILE A 92 -20.41 -9.22 8.87
N THR A 93 -19.67 -9.72 9.87
CA THR A 93 -18.22 -9.54 9.98
C THR A 93 -17.47 -10.11 8.78
N LEU A 94 -17.83 -11.31 8.30
CA LEU A 94 -17.18 -11.92 7.13
C LEU A 94 -17.51 -11.16 5.84
N LEU A 95 -18.73 -10.64 5.71
CA LEU A 95 -19.12 -9.79 4.58
C LEU A 95 -18.35 -8.46 4.60
N PHE A 96 -18.18 -7.87 5.79
CA PHE A 96 -17.33 -6.69 5.97
C PHE A 96 -15.90 -6.97 5.52
N GLU A 97 -15.26 -8.01 6.06
CA GLU A 97 -13.87 -8.36 5.75
C GLU A 97 -13.67 -8.66 4.26
N ARG A 98 -14.61 -9.36 3.62
CA ARG A 98 -14.58 -9.65 2.19
C ARG A 98 -14.47 -8.37 1.35
N TRP A 99 -15.35 -7.39 1.57
CA TRP A 99 -15.36 -6.14 0.83
C TRP A 99 -14.17 -5.24 1.19
N TYR A 100 -13.77 -5.25 2.45
CA TYR A 100 -12.62 -4.50 2.92
C TYR A 100 -11.32 -4.98 2.27
N HIS A 101 -11.08 -6.29 2.25
CA HIS A 101 -9.88 -6.86 1.64
C HIS A 101 -9.83 -6.62 0.12
N GLU A 102 -10.93 -6.74 -0.58
CA GLU A 102 -10.97 -6.42 -2.01
C GLU A 102 -10.70 -4.94 -2.28
N ALA A 103 -11.21 -4.04 -1.42
CA ALA A 103 -10.88 -2.62 -1.49
C ALA A 103 -9.37 -2.37 -1.31
N VAL A 104 -8.72 -3.08 -0.38
CA VAL A 104 -7.27 -3.02 -0.18
C VAL A 104 -6.52 -3.52 -1.43
N VAL A 105 -6.94 -4.63 -2.04
CA VAL A 105 -6.34 -5.16 -3.28
C VAL A 105 -6.40 -4.10 -4.40
N PHE A 106 -7.58 -3.55 -4.68
CA PHE A 106 -7.73 -2.52 -5.72
C PHE A 106 -6.96 -1.23 -5.39
N ARG A 107 -6.90 -0.85 -4.10
CA ARG A 107 -6.09 0.29 -3.67
C ARG A 107 -4.60 0.06 -3.96
N ARG A 108 -4.08 -1.15 -3.72
CA ARG A 108 -2.69 -1.51 -4.00
C ARG A 108 -2.37 -1.54 -5.49
N GLN A 109 -3.34 -1.89 -6.32
CA GLN A 109 -3.23 -1.83 -7.79
C GLN A 109 -3.35 -0.40 -8.35
N GLY A 110 -3.76 0.59 -7.54
CA GLY A 110 -4.04 1.96 -7.99
C GLY A 110 -5.41 2.11 -8.68
N LEU A 111 -6.30 1.13 -8.55
CA LEU A 111 -7.65 1.13 -9.14
C LEU A 111 -8.65 1.80 -8.19
N TYR A 112 -8.47 3.10 -7.96
CA TYR A 112 -9.13 3.87 -6.90
C TYR A 112 -10.66 3.86 -6.95
N ASP A 113 -11.27 3.95 -8.13
CA ASP A 113 -12.74 3.95 -8.24
C ASP A 113 -13.34 2.60 -7.84
N LYS A 114 -12.66 1.49 -8.20
CA LYS A 114 -13.04 0.15 -7.75
C LYS A 114 -12.84 0.01 -6.24
N ALA A 115 -11.69 0.47 -5.73
CA ALA A 115 -11.39 0.45 -4.30
C ALA A 115 -12.44 1.23 -3.49
N LEU A 116 -12.85 2.42 -3.94
CA LEU A 116 -13.92 3.21 -3.30
C LEU A 116 -15.25 2.47 -3.33
N SER A 117 -15.62 1.88 -4.47
CA SER A 117 -16.86 1.09 -4.58
C SER A 117 -16.90 -0.04 -3.55
N CYS A 118 -15.80 -0.81 -3.44
CA CYS A 118 -15.69 -1.88 -2.44
C CYS A 118 -15.68 -1.33 -1.01
N THR A 119 -15.06 -0.16 -0.77
CA THR A 119 -15.07 0.49 0.55
C THR A 119 -16.48 0.89 0.96
N TYR A 120 -17.30 1.42 0.05
CA TYR A 120 -18.71 1.72 0.33
C TYR A 120 -19.53 0.45 0.60
N GLN A 121 -19.24 -0.64 -0.11
CA GLN A 121 -19.87 -1.93 0.21
C GLN A 121 -19.47 -2.41 1.61
N ALA A 122 -18.18 -2.35 1.98
CA ALA A 122 -17.74 -2.68 3.33
C ALA A 122 -18.44 -1.83 4.40
N GLU A 123 -18.64 -0.53 4.14
CA GLU A 123 -19.34 0.38 5.06
C GLU A 123 -20.76 -0.06 5.39
N THR A 124 -21.48 -0.71 4.44
CA THR A 124 -22.83 -1.24 4.68
C THR A 124 -22.86 -2.37 5.71
N PHE A 125 -21.72 -3.04 5.93
CA PHE A 125 -21.54 -4.14 6.87
C PHE A 125 -20.73 -3.73 8.11
N ALA A 126 -20.37 -2.45 8.26
CA ALA A 126 -19.60 -1.94 9.40
C ALA A 126 -20.49 -1.80 10.65
N ASP A 127 -20.54 -2.84 11.46
CA ASP A 127 -21.44 -2.98 12.61
C ASP A 127 -20.82 -2.57 13.96
N ASN A 128 -19.51 -2.25 13.98
CA ASN A 128 -18.78 -1.90 15.20
C ASN A 128 -17.79 -0.74 14.95
N PRO A 129 -17.30 -0.06 16.01
CA PRO A 129 -16.38 1.06 15.87
C PRO A 129 -15.07 0.71 15.12
N LEU A 130 -14.54 -0.51 15.29
CA LEU A 130 -13.32 -0.93 14.59
C LEU A 130 -13.56 -1.04 13.07
N HIS A 131 -14.68 -1.60 12.63
CA HIS A 131 -15.04 -1.67 11.22
C HIS A 131 -15.21 -0.27 10.62
N LYS A 132 -15.91 0.63 11.32
CA LYS A 132 -16.07 2.03 10.89
C LYS A 132 -14.71 2.72 10.76
N PHE A 133 -13.86 2.59 11.77
CA PHE A 133 -12.50 3.14 11.75
C PHE A 133 -11.70 2.64 10.54
N ARG A 134 -11.65 1.33 10.34
CA ARG A 134 -10.89 0.71 9.22
C ARG A 134 -11.40 1.21 7.87
N THR A 135 -12.71 1.27 7.68
CA THR A 135 -13.32 1.75 6.44
C THR A 135 -12.99 3.22 6.19
N LEU A 136 -13.13 4.08 7.19
CA LEU A 136 -12.83 5.51 7.10
C LEU A 136 -11.34 5.77 6.83
N LEU A 137 -10.45 5.01 7.48
CA LEU A 137 -9.01 5.11 7.28
C LEU A 137 -8.62 4.71 5.84
N LEU A 138 -9.17 3.61 5.33
CA LEU A 138 -8.93 3.15 3.96
C LEU A 138 -9.52 4.12 2.93
N ARG A 139 -10.74 4.62 3.15
CA ARG A 139 -11.37 5.62 2.29
C ARG A 139 -10.53 6.90 2.22
N GLY A 140 -10.06 7.39 3.36
CA GLY A 140 -9.19 8.55 3.41
C GLY A 140 -7.86 8.35 2.67
N ASP A 141 -7.27 7.15 2.76
CA ASP A 141 -6.06 6.79 2.01
C ASP A 141 -6.32 6.76 0.49
N ILE A 142 -7.44 6.20 0.05
CA ILE A 142 -7.82 6.14 -1.37
C ILE A 142 -8.12 7.53 -1.92
N GLU A 143 -8.92 8.31 -1.21
CA GLU A 143 -9.34 9.67 -1.63
C GLU A 143 -8.15 10.64 -1.65
N SER A 144 -7.23 10.53 -0.68
CA SER A 144 -6.02 11.35 -0.64
C SER A 144 -5.05 11.05 -1.78
N ALA A 145 -4.97 9.80 -2.21
CA ALA A 145 -4.16 9.39 -3.36
C ALA A 145 -4.80 9.83 -4.69
N ASN A 146 -6.08 10.19 -4.71
CA ASN A 146 -6.77 10.74 -5.86
C ASN A 146 -6.80 12.27 -5.79
N ASN A 147 -5.94 12.96 -6.55
CA ASN A 147 -5.74 14.42 -6.50
C ASN A 147 -7.03 15.25 -6.54
N ASN A 148 -8.07 14.74 -7.19
CA ASN A 148 -9.36 15.41 -7.29
C ASN A 148 -10.28 15.22 -6.06
N ARG A 149 -9.86 14.39 -5.10
CA ARG A 149 -10.64 14.06 -3.90
C ARG A 149 -9.93 14.37 -2.59
N TYR A 150 -8.91 15.21 -2.63
CA TYR A 150 -8.09 15.54 -1.46
C TYR A 150 -8.91 16.02 -0.25
N GLU A 151 -9.87 16.92 -0.47
CA GLU A 151 -10.76 17.43 0.58
C GLU A 151 -11.61 16.30 1.21
N PHE A 152 -12.07 15.35 0.38
CA PHE A 152 -12.81 14.18 0.89
C PHE A 152 -11.89 13.28 1.72
N GLY A 153 -10.64 13.11 1.31
CA GLY A 153 -9.64 12.37 2.06
C GLY A 153 -9.40 12.95 3.45
N ILE A 154 -9.27 14.29 3.55
CA ILE A 154 -9.17 15.00 4.84
C ILE A 154 -10.38 14.69 5.73
N ASN A 155 -11.59 14.80 5.18
CA ASN A 155 -12.82 14.55 5.94
C ASN A 155 -12.87 13.09 6.42
N SER A 156 -12.59 12.12 5.55
CA SER A 156 -12.58 10.70 5.91
C SER A 156 -11.56 10.40 7.01
N LEU A 157 -10.34 10.96 6.93
CA LEU A 157 -9.31 10.79 7.97
C LEU A 157 -9.68 11.50 9.27
N SER A 158 -10.37 12.65 9.22
CA SER A 158 -10.85 13.33 10.42
C SER A 158 -11.93 12.52 11.14
N LEU A 159 -12.85 11.90 10.40
CA LEU A 159 -13.82 10.97 10.95
C LEU A 159 -13.14 9.71 11.50
N ALA A 160 -12.13 9.17 10.79
CA ALA A 160 -11.34 8.05 11.28
C ALA A 160 -10.62 8.38 12.60
N LEU A 161 -10.13 9.63 12.77
CA LEU A 161 -9.49 10.06 14.01
C LEU A 161 -10.49 10.03 15.19
N HIS A 162 -11.71 10.49 14.96
CA HIS A 162 -12.75 10.45 15.98
C HIS A 162 -13.07 9.02 16.45
N GLU A 163 -13.22 8.07 15.51
CA GLU A 163 -13.40 6.65 15.87
C GLU A 163 -12.15 6.08 16.57
N ALA A 164 -10.94 6.46 16.10
CA ALA A 164 -9.68 6.01 16.67
C ALA A 164 -9.49 6.43 18.13
N GLU A 165 -9.94 7.63 18.51
CA GLU A 165 -9.87 8.14 19.89
C GLU A 165 -10.65 7.24 20.87
N GLN A 166 -11.72 6.61 20.43
CA GLN A 166 -12.50 5.66 21.22
C GLN A 166 -11.84 4.26 21.29
N LEU A 167 -11.11 3.88 20.25
CA LEU A 167 -10.45 2.57 20.13
C LEU A 167 -9.08 2.52 20.83
N GLY A 168 -8.38 3.66 20.93
CA GLY A 168 -7.11 3.78 21.63
C GLY A 168 -5.96 4.36 20.82
N GLN A 169 -4.85 4.65 21.50
CA GLN A 169 -3.71 5.41 20.97
C GLN A 169 -3.04 4.76 19.75
N HIS A 170 -3.02 3.44 19.66
CA HIS A 170 -2.50 2.71 18.50
C HIS A 170 -3.19 3.16 17.20
N TYR A 171 -4.53 3.23 17.21
CA TYR A 171 -5.33 3.65 16.06
C TYR A 171 -5.17 5.14 15.75
N VAL A 172 -5.07 5.98 16.78
CA VAL A 172 -4.77 7.41 16.63
C VAL A 172 -3.45 7.64 15.90
N ALA A 173 -2.40 6.89 16.25
CA ALA A 173 -1.11 6.99 15.58
C ALA A 173 -1.17 6.56 14.11
N GLN A 174 -1.96 5.53 13.77
CA GLN A 174 -2.19 5.13 12.38
C GLN A 174 -2.81 6.28 11.55
N VAL A 175 -3.82 6.96 12.10
CA VAL A 175 -4.44 8.11 11.42
C VAL A 175 -3.44 9.25 11.24
N TYR A 176 -2.65 9.58 12.26
CA TYR A 176 -1.65 10.63 12.14
C TYR A 176 -0.59 10.31 11.07
N ASN A 177 -0.14 9.06 10.94
CA ASN A 177 0.77 8.66 9.86
C ASN A 177 0.12 8.85 8.47
N LYS A 178 -1.17 8.52 8.31
CA LYS A 178 -1.91 8.74 7.06
C LYS A 178 -2.13 10.23 6.76
N MET A 179 -2.54 11.02 7.76
CA MET A 179 -2.68 12.48 7.62
C MET A 179 -1.35 13.14 7.26
N ALA A 180 -0.25 12.68 7.86
CA ALA A 180 1.08 13.20 7.55
C ALA A 180 1.45 12.96 6.08
N HIS A 181 1.25 11.73 5.59
CA HIS A 181 1.52 11.39 4.19
C HIS A 181 0.69 12.26 3.24
N MET A 182 -0.59 12.43 3.54
CA MET A 182 -1.49 13.28 2.75
C MET A 182 -1.04 14.75 2.76
N CYS A 183 -0.66 15.30 3.92
CA CYS A 183 -0.29 16.69 4.07
C CYS A 183 1.10 17.00 3.50
N SER A 184 1.99 16.03 3.35
CA SER A 184 3.38 16.24 2.92
C SER A 184 3.49 17.00 1.59
N MET A 185 2.57 16.78 0.67
CA MET A 185 2.58 17.42 -0.65
C MET A 185 2.06 18.87 -0.65
N ARG A 186 1.15 19.24 0.26
CA ARG A 186 0.48 20.55 0.26
C ARG A 186 0.73 21.40 1.50
N TYR A 187 0.77 20.76 2.67
CA TYR A 187 0.82 21.42 4.00
C TYR A 187 1.95 20.82 4.84
N VAL A 188 3.17 21.00 4.39
CA VAL A 188 4.37 20.34 4.95
C VAL A 188 4.48 20.52 6.47
N GLY A 189 4.30 21.73 6.99
CA GLY A 189 4.37 21.99 8.44
C GLY A 189 3.35 21.18 9.23
N LEU A 190 2.15 21.01 8.69
CA LEU A 190 1.10 20.17 9.28
C LEU A 190 1.47 18.69 9.19
N GLY A 191 2.00 18.24 8.06
CA GLY A 191 2.51 16.88 7.87
C GLY A 191 3.58 16.51 8.90
N ILE A 192 4.57 17.38 9.12
CA ILE A 192 5.61 17.19 10.15
C ILE A 192 5.00 17.13 11.56
N SER A 193 4.00 17.97 11.85
CA SER A 193 3.30 17.94 13.15
C SER A 193 2.62 16.60 13.40
N PHE A 194 1.93 16.05 12.40
CA PHE A 194 1.30 14.73 12.52
C PHE A 194 2.35 13.61 12.68
N LEU A 195 3.46 13.66 11.94
CA LEU A 195 4.56 12.69 12.10
C LEU A 195 5.12 12.67 13.52
N ARG A 196 5.32 13.86 14.12
CA ARG A 196 5.80 13.97 15.51
C ARG A 196 4.78 13.37 16.50
N LYS A 197 3.49 13.64 16.31
CA LYS A 197 2.43 13.06 17.15
C LYS A 197 2.41 11.53 17.04
N ALA A 198 2.45 10.99 15.83
CA ALA A 198 2.50 9.56 15.61
C ALA A 198 3.75 8.91 16.21
N GLN A 199 4.91 9.56 16.07
CA GLN A 199 6.16 9.08 16.66
C GLN A 199 6.09 8.97 18.18
N VAL A 200 5.63 10.02 18.86
CA VAL A 200 5.52 10.03 20.33
C VAL A 200 4.63 8.88 20.82
N ILE A 201 3.53 8.61 20.11
CA ILE A 201 2.64 7.51 20.46
C ILE A 201 3.31 6.16 20.18
N GLY A 202 3.90 5.98 19.00
CA GLY A 202 4.59 4.75 18.61
C GLY A 202 5.72 4.39 19.57
N ASP A 203 6.54 5.36 19.94
CA ASP A 203 7.65 5.19 20.89
C ASP A 203 7.13 4.80 22.30
N LYS A 204 6.04 5.44 22.73
CA LYS A 204 5.40 5.13 24.02
C LYS A 204 4.80 3.73 24.06
N LEU A 205 4.22 3.27 22.95
CA LEU A 205 3.63 1.94 22.84
C LEU A 205 4.66 0.83 22.58
N GLY A 206 5.86 1.17 22.11
CA GLY A 206 6.86 0.22 21.63
C GLY A 206 6.40 -0.56 20.40
N ASP A 207 5.47 0.00 19.60
CA ASP A 207 4.89 -0.67 18.44
C ASP A 207 5.84 -0.57 17.23
N ALA A 208 6.52 -1.67 16.94
CA ALA A 208 7.52 -1.75 15.87
C ALA A 208 6.95 -1.38 14.49
N LYS A 209 5.69 -1.76 14.21
CA LYS A 209 5.04 -1.43 12.93
C LYS A 209 4.75 0.06 12.82
N LEU A 210 4.15 0.67 13.85
CA LEU A 210 3.89 2.11 13.87
C LEU A 210 5.17 2.91 13.75
N ILE A 211 6.24 2.50 14.44
CA ILE A 211 7.56 3.13 14.38
C ILE A 211 8.13 3.03 12.97
N LEU A 212 8.05 1.87 12.32
CA LEU A 212 8.53 1.65 10.95
C LEU A 212 7.74 2.50 9.95
N ASP A 213 6.41 2.47 10.01
CA ASP A 213 5.53 3.26 9.14
C ASP A 213 5.83 4.77 9.29
N ASN A 214 6.07 5.24 10.53
CA ASN A 214 6.45 6.61 10.80
C ASN A 214 7.83 6.97 10.21
N LYS A 215 8.82 6.09 10.33
CA LYS A 215 10.16 6.30 9.74
C LYS A 215 10.06 6.44 8.22
N PHE A 216 9.33 5.56 7.54
CA PHE A 216 9.12 5.66 6.10
C PHE A 216 8.39 6.96 5.71
N ALA A 217 7.33 7.33 6.44
CA ALA A 217 6.62 8.57 6.18
C ALA A 217 7.51 9.80 6.37
N ARG A 218 8.37 9.83 7.39
CA ARG A 218 9.35 10.91 7.63
C ARG A 218 10.38 11.00 6.53
N ALA A 219 11.01 9.89 6.15
CA ALA A 219 11.99 9.87 5.06
C ALA A 219 11.37 10.39 3.76
N ASN A 220 10.17 9.91 3.40
CA ASN A 220 9.48 10.41 2.21
C ASN A 220 9.14 11.90 2.31
N THR A 221 8.71 12.38 3.47
CA THR A 221 8.42 13.81 3.66
C THR A 221 9.68 14.67 3.44
N TYR A 222 10.84 14.26 3.96
CA TYR A 222 12.08 14.98 3.72
C TYR A 222 12.52 14.95 2.26
N ILE A 223 12.34 13.83 1.55
CA ILE A 223 12.59 13.74 0.10
C ILE A 223 11.70 14.73 -0.66
N VAL A 224 10.41 14.80 -0.35
CA VAL A 224 9.48 15.77 -0.96
C VAL A 224 9.88 17.21 -0.65
N LEU A 225 10.39 17.49 0.56
CA LEU A 225 10.89 18.82 0.93
C LEU A 225 12.15 19.21 0.15
N ALA A 226 13.08 18.29 -0.04
CA ALA A 226 14.27 18.51 -0.85
C ALA A 226 13.91 18.95 -2.28
N MET A 227 12.95 18.26 -2.90
CA MET A 227 12.44 18.63 -4.23
C MET A 227 11.79 20.03 -4.26
N ARG A 228 11.07 20.38 -3.20
CA ARG A 228 10.32 21.64 -3.13
C ARG A 228 11.16 22.85 -2.78
N TYR A 229 12.24 22.67 -2.06
CA TYR A 229 13.14 23.72 -1.57
C TYR A 229 14.57 23.46 -2.03
N PRO A 230 14.90 23.72 -3.32
CA PRO A 230 16.23 23.41 -3.88
C PRO A 230 17.39 24.05 -3.12
N ASN A 231 17.18 25.22 -2.53
CA ASN A 231 18.22 25.91 -1.75
C ASN A 231 18.56 25.18 -0.43
N GLU A 232 17.69 24.32 0.05
CA GLU A 232 17.82 23.55 1.30
C GLU A 232 17.85 22.04 1.00
N GLU A 233 17.99 21.65 -0.27
CA GLU A 233 17.91 20.26 -0.73
C GLU A 233 18.81 19.35 0.10
N GLN A 234 20.10 19.69 0.21
CA GLN A 234 21.06 18.85 0.92
C GLN A 234 20.68 18.64 2.39
N LEU A 235 20.17 19.67 3.06
CA LEU A 235 19.71 19.56 4.45
C LEU A 235 18.60 18.53 4.60
N PHE A 236 17.62 18.57 3.71
CA PHE A 236 16.49 17.63 3.76
C PHE A 236 16.90 16.22 3.35
N LEU A 237 17.79 16.06 2.38
CA LEU A 237 18.31 14.76 1.98
C LEU A 237 19.15 14.13 3.12
N ASP A 238 19.93 14.91 3.87
CA ASP A 238 20.69 14.41 5.02
C ASP A 238 19.74 13.95 6.16
N GLU A 239 18.64 14.64 6.39
CA GLU A 239 17.60 14.19 7.33
C GLU A 239 16.94 12.91 6.86
N ALA A 240 16.63 12.78 5.57
CA ALA A 240 16.09 11.55 5.00
C ALA A 240 17.09 10.39 5.18
N LYS A 241 18.39 10.59 4.86
CA LYS A 241 19.45 9.59 5.07
C LYS A 241 19.54 9.14 6.52
N ARG A 242 19.50 10.09 7.47
CA ARG A 242 19.54 9.77 8.91
C ARG A 242 18.37 8.90 9.34
N VAL A 243 17.16 9.20 8.86
CA VAL A 243 15.97 8.38 9.16
C VAL A 243 16.09 7.00 8.54
N LEU A 244 16.47 6.90 7.26
CA LEU A 244 16.64 5.63 6.57
C LEU A 244 17.71 4.74 7.20
N ALA A 245 18.86 5.32 7.61
CA ALA A 245 19.92 4.60 8.30
C ALA A 245 19.48 4.01 9.65
N SER A 246 18.43 4.53 10.25
CA SER A 246 17.84 3.99 11.48
C SER A 246 16.92 2.77 11.24
N ILE A 247 16.68 2.38 9.99
CA ILE A 247 15.85 1.23 9.61
C ILE A 247 16.75 0.03 9.35
N GLU A 248 16.52 -1.06 10.05
CA GLU A 248 17.24 -2.32 9.85
C GLU A 248 16.68 -3.08 8.63
N TYR A 249 17.37 -2.97 7.50
CA TYR A 249 16.91 -3.52 6.21
C TYR A 249 16.57 -5.01 6.28
N ASP A 250 17.40 -5.81 6.94
CA ASP A 250 17.22 -7.27 7.03
C ASP A 250 15.99 -7.67 7.84
N LYS A 251 15.54 -6.80 8.74
CA LYS A 251 14.34 -7.00 9.57
C LYS A 251 13.06 -6.47 8.94
N LEU A 252 13.10 -5.97 7.70
CA LEU A 252 11.91 -5.48 7.01
C LEU A 252 10.97 -6.66 6.70
N PRO A 253 9.70 -6.60 7.17
CA PRO A 253 8.81 -7.76 7.20
C PRO A 253 8.29 -8.19 5.83
N LEU A 254 8.22 -7.27 4.86
CA LEU A 254 7.62 -7.53 3.55
C LEU A 254 8.57 -7.18 2.41
N PRO A 255 8.55 -7.94 1.30
CA PRO A 255 9.33 -7.62 0.11
C PRO A 255 9.10 -6.20 -0.40
N GLN A 256 7.86 -5.70 -0.35
CA GLN A 256 7.52 -4.33 -0.71
C GLN A 256 8.25 -3.30 0.15
N ASN A 257 8.39 -3.55 1.46
CA ASN A 257 9.10 -2.64 2.35
C ASN A 257 10.59 -2.57 1.99
N LYS A 258 11.19 -3.70 1.59
CA LYS A 258 12.58 -3.77 1.12
C LYS A 258 12.79 -2.98 -0.17
N ILE A 259 11.87 -3.13 -1.13
CA ILE A 259 11.89 -2.38 -2.39
C ILE A 259 11.67 -0.88 -2.13
N TYR A 260 10.69 -0.52 -1.29
CA TYR A 260 10.41 0.87 -0.95
C TYR A 260 11.59 1.54 -0.20
N TYR A 261 12.29 0.80 0.66
CA TYR A 261 13.51 1.27 1.29
C TYR A 261 14.62 1.56 0.27
N LYS A 262 14.86 0.63 -0.67
CA LYS A 262 15.84 0.83 -1.76
C LYS A 262 15.50 2.02 -2.64
N GLU A 263 14.22 2.18 -2.97
CA GLU A 263 13.72 3.33 -3.72
C GLU A 263 14.04 4.66 -3.02
N MET A 264 13.75 4.75 -1.72
CA MET A 264 14.04 5.97 -0.96
C MET A 264 15.55 6.27 -0.94
N TRP A 265 16.40 5.26 -0.73
CA TRP A 265 17.84 5.43 -0.80
C TRP A 265 18.31 5.88 -2.18
N ALA A 266 17.73 5.34 -3.24
CA ALA A 266 18.01 5.73 -4.61
C ALA A 266 17.68 7.21 -4.86
N ARG A 267 16.51 7.66 -4.43
CA ARG A 267 16.08 9.06 -4.56
C ARG A 267 16.97 10.01 -3.78
N VAL A 268 17.38 9.61 -2.59
CA VAL A 268 18.25 10.43 -1.73
C VAL A 268 19.70 10.52 -2.25
N ASN A 269 20.15 9.53 -3.00
CA ASN A 269 21.51 9.52 -3.59
C ASN A 269 21.50 9.84 -5.10
N HIS A 270 20.33 10.14 -5.68
CA HIS A 270 20.14 10.40 -7.12
C HIS A 270 20.64 9.24 -7.99
N ASP A 271 20.46 8.00 -7.50
CA ASP A 271 20.90 6.77 -8.16
C ASP A 271 19.70 6.12 -8.88
N VAL A 272 19.81 5.99 -10.21
CA VAL A 272 18.73 5.42 -11.04
C VAL A 272 18.70 3.89 -11.00
N GLU A 273 19.80 3.22 -10.72
CA GLU A 273 19.85 1.75 -10.82
C GLU A 273 18.92 1.04 -9.82
N PRO A 274 18.86 1.40 -8.53
CA PRO A 274 17.89 0.78 -7.62
C PRO A 274 16.43 1.11 -7.98
N LEU A 275 16.18 2.25 -8.66
CA LEU A 275 14.85 2.58 -9.16
C LEU A 275 14.43 1.67 -10.31
N LYS A 276 15.36 1.24 -11.18
CA LYS A 276 15.09 0.26 -12.23
C LYS A 276 14.74 -1.12 -11.65
N GLU A 277 15.43 -1.51 -10.56
CA GLU A 277 15.08 -2.73 -9.81
C GLU A 277 13.66 -2.62 -9.23
N ALA A 278 13.35 -1.49 -8.59
CA ALA A 278 12.02 -1.22 -8.04
C ALA A 278 10.94 -1.22 -9.14
N TYR A 279 11.20 -0.59 -10.30
CA TYR A 279 10.31 -0.67 -11.45
C TYR A 279 10.04 -2.12 -11.88
N THR A 280 11.07 -2.94 -12.00
CA THR A 280 10.93 -4.35 -12.40
C THR A 280 10.03 -5.11 -11.44
N PHE A 281 10.19 -4.88 -10.14
CA PHE A 281 9.32 -5.46 -9.12
C PHE A 281 7.86 -5.00 -9.27
N TYR A 282 7.62 -3.68 -9.34
CA TYR A 282 6.27 -3.13 -9.42
C TYR A 282 5.58 -3.46 -10.76
N ALA A 283 6.32 -3.55 -11.86
CA ALA A 283 5.80 -3.98 -13.15
C ALA A 283 5.33 -5.44 -13.12
N LYS A 284 6.09 -6.33 -12.47
CA LYS A 284 5.72 -7.74 -12.30
C LYS A 284 4.40 -7.93 -11.58
N ILE A 285 4.12 -7.07 -10.59
CA ILE A 285 2.90 -7.13 -9.78
C ILE A 285 1.80 -6.18 -10.29
N ASN A 286 2.02 -5.50 -11.39
CA ASN A 286 1.09 -4.52 -11.99
C ASN A 286 0.61 -3.43 -11.01
N ALA A 287 1.51 -2.92 -10.17
CA ALA A 287 1.24 -1.85 -9.21
C ALA A 287 1.35 -0.48 -9.90
N LEU A 288 0.28 -0.06 -10.59
CA LEU A 288 0.28 1.11 -11.48
C LEU A 288 0.70 2.41 -10.81
N ASP A 289 0.30 2.64 -9.56
CA ASP A 289 0.70 3.84 -8.80
C ASP A 289 2.20 3.87 -8.53
N ASP A 290 2.75 2.73 -8.11
CA ASP A 290 4.17 2.61 -7.81
C ASP A 290 5.00 2.72 -9.10
N ILE A 291 4.51 2.15 -10.22
CA ILE A 291 5.12 2.31 -11.55
C ILE A 291 5.17 3.80 -11.92
N CYS A 292 4.05 4.52 -11.79
CA CYS A 292 4.01 5.95 -12.07
C CYS A 292 5.02 6.72 -11.21
N ARG A 293 5.06 6.43 -9.90
CA ARG A 293 5.95 7.10 -8.94
C ARG A 293 7.44 6.83 -9.23
N ILE A 294 7.78 5.60 -9.60
CA ILE A 294 9.16 5.23 -9.96
C ILE A 294 9.58 5.89 -11.29
N CYS A 295 8.72 5.84 -12.31
CA CYS A 295 9.02 6.49 -13.59
C CYS A 295 9.23 8.00 -13.41
N ASP A 296 8.38 8.64 -12.61
CA ASP A 296 8.51 10.06 -12.28
C ASP A 296 9.85 10.37 -11.63
N ALA A 297 10.25 9.58 -10.62
CA ALA A 297 11.53 9.73 -9.95
C ALA A 297 12.75 9.53 -10.89
N ILE A 298 12.71 8.54 -11.79
CA ILE A 298 13.77 8.30 -12.78
C ILE A 298 13.87 9.48 -13.75
N ILE A 299 12.74 9.97 -14.23
CA ILE A 299 12.67 11.09 -15.16
C ILE A 299 13.22 12.36 -14.49
N GLU A 300 12.80 12.63 -13.27
CA GLU A 300 13.27 13.78 -12.49
C GLU A 300 14.78 13.75 -12.25
N ILE A 301 15.33 12.62 -11.83
CA ILE A 301 16.79 12.44 -11.67
C ILE A 301 17.50 12.63 -13.01
N GLY A 302 16.94 12.07 -14.10
CA GLY A 302 17.51 12.20 -15.44
C GLY A 302 17.63 13.64 -15.91
N ILE A 303 16.65 14.48 -15.58
CA ILE A 303 16.66 15.92 -15.93
C ILE A 303 17.63 16.70 -15.03
N ASN A 304 17.47 16.54 -13.71
CA ASN A 304 18.16 17.40 -12.74
C ASN A 304 19.65 17.08 -12.59
N TYR A 305 20.05 15.84 -12.85
CA TYR A 305 21.43 15.35 -12.67
C TYR A 305 22.12 14.94 -13.98
N HIS A 306 21.68 15.51 -15.11
CA HIS A 306 22.30 15.34 -16.41
C HIS A 306 22.43 13.86 -16.89
N GLN A 307 21.38 13.07 -16.66
CA GLN A 307 21.29 11.69 -17.10
C GLN A 307 20.08 11.46 -18.03
N PRO A 308 19.82 12.31 -19.03
CA PRO A 308 18.57 12.29 -19.81
C PRO A 308 18.38 10.99 -20.59
N ALA A 309 19.45 10.35 -21.03
CA ALA A 309 19.38 9.08 -21.76
C ALA A 309 18.75 7.95 -20.91
N GLN A 310 18.89 8.01 -19.60
CA GLN A 310 18.27 7.03 -18.70
C GLN A 310 16.77 7.25 -18.49
N ALA A 311 16.29 8.48 -18.66
CA ALA A 311 14.89 8.84 -18.48
C ALA A 311 13.99 8.45 -19.68
N ILE A 312 14.53 8.48 -20.90
CA ILE A 312 13.76 8.29 -22.14
C ILE A 312 12.87 7.03 -22.13
N PRO A 313 13.39 5.83 -21.80
CA PRO A 313 12.56 4.61 -21.81
C PRO A 313 11.36 4.71 -20.87
N TYR A 314 11.50 5.46 -19.77
CA TYR A 314 10.49 5.55 -18.71
C TYR A 314 9.38 6.55 -19.03
N ILE A 315 9.56 7.46 -20.00
CA ILE A 315 8.51 8.37 -20.47
C ILE A 315 7.36 7.59 -21.10
N ALA A 316 7.67 6.65 -22.00
CA ALA A 316 6.67 5.82 -22.65
C ALA A 316 5.95 4.91 -21.66
N ILE A 317 6.70 4.30 -20.73
CA ILE A 317 6.16 3.45 -19.66
C ILE A 317 5.23 4.26 -18.75
N TYR A 318 5.65 5.46 -18.35
CA TYR A 318 4.85 6.35 -17.51
C TYR A 318 3.53 6.73 -18.19
N ARG A 319 3.61 7.09 -19.47
CA ARG A 319 2.43 7.41 -20.28
C ARG A 319 1.42 6.25 -20.32
N GLU A 320 1.91 5.03 -20.56
CA GLU A 320 1.06 3.83 -20.57
C GLU A 320 0.43 3.55 -19.21
N ALA A 321 1.21 3.65 -18.13
CA ALA A 321 0.72 3.46 -16.77
C ALA A 321 -0.33 4.50 -16.38
N LEU A 322 -0.15 5.78 -16.76
CA LEU A 322 -1.12 6.84 -16.53
C LEU A 322 -2.45 6.55 -17.25
N ILE A 323 -2.39 6.10 -18.50
CA ILE A 323 -3.59 5.75 -19.28
C ILE A 323 -4.30 4.55 -18.66
N LYS A 324 -3.57 3.49 -18.31
CA LYS A 324 -4.15 2.29 -17.67
C LYS A 324 -4.80 2.60 -16.33
N ARG A 325 -4.22 3.53 -15.56
CA ARG A 325 -4.75 3.97 -14.29
C ARG A 325 -6.08 4.71 -14.40
N ASN A 326 -6.37 5.27 -15.58
CA ASN A 326 -7.63 5.93 -15.99
C ASN A 326 -8.19 6.92 -14.95
N ARG A 327 -7.32 7.76 -14.38
CA ARG A 327 -7.72 8.79 -13.42
C ARG A 327 -8.25 10.03 -14.13
N LYS A 328 -9.10 10.80 -13.44
CA LYS A 328 -9.64 12.07 -13.97
C LYS A 328 -8.57 13.13 -14.29
N ASP A 329 -7.39 13.03 -13.66
CA ASP A 329 -6.24 13.92 -13.88
C ASP A 329 -5.28 13.43 -14.98
N VAL A 330 -5.58 12.32 -15.66
CA VAL A 330 -4.74 11.73 -16.72
C VAL A 330 -4.32 12.76 -17.75
N GLN A 331 -5.25 13.59 -18.23
CA GLN A 331 -4.95 14.57 -19.27
C GLN A 331 -3.98 15.67 -18.79
N ALA A 332 -4.05 16.07 -17.53
CA ALA A 332 -3.12 17.04 -16.96
C ALA A 332 -1.71 16.42 -16.82
N ASN A 333 -1.64 15.18 -16.32
CA ASN A 333 -0.38 14.45 -16.17
C ASN A 333 0.26 14.14 -17.53
N LEU A 334 -0.52 13.80 -18.56
CA LEU A 334 -0.01 13.57 -19.91
C LEU A 334 0.55 14.84 -20.54
N ARG A 335 -0.09 16.01 -20.32
CA ARG A 335 0.45 17.30 -20.77
C ARG A 335 1.75 17.65 -20.07
N HIS A 336 1.83 17.43 -18.76
CA HIS A 336 3.06 17.63 -18.01
C HIS A 336 4.18 16.71 -18.53
N LEU A 337 3.88 15.43 -18.78
CA LEU A 337 4.84 14.47 -19.32
C LEU A 337 5.33 14.86 -20.71
N GLN A 338 4.46 15.41 -21.56
CA GLN A 338 4.85 15.92 -22.87
C GLN A 338 5.84 17.09 -22.76
N GLN A 339 5.58 18.05 -21.88
CA GLN A 339 6.51 19.16 -21.61
C GLN A 339 7.86 18.64 -21.11
N THR A 340 7.85 17.65 -20.25
CA THR A 340 9.05 16.97 -19.72
C THR A 340 9.85 16.30 -20.84
N GLU A 341 9.19 15.61 -21.77
CA GLU A 341 9.81 14.99 -22.95
C GLU A 341 10.47 16.04 -23.88
N GLU A 342 9.84 17.18 -24.06
CA GLU A 342 10.40 18.31 -24.83
C GLU A 342 11.67 18.86 -24.17
N ILE A 343 11.69 18.98 -22.84
CA ILE A 343 12.89 19.40 -22.08
C ILE A 343 14.03 18.39 -22.26
N ILE A 344 13.78 17.10 -22.11
CA ILE A 344 14.78 16.04 -22.27
C ILE A 344 15.37 16.05 -23.67
N ASN A 345 14.53 16.15 -24.70
CA ASN A 345 14.97 16.23 -26.09
C ASN A 345 15.81 17.50 -26.36
N GLY A 346 15.45 18.62 -25.72
CA GLY A 346 16.23 19.86 -25.77
C GLY A 346 17.61 19.76 -25.15
N ILE A 347 17.75 19.01 -24.05
CA ILE A 347 19.05 18.73 -23.39
C ILE A 347 19.93 17.87 -24.30
N LEU A 348 19.40 16.75 -24.79
CA LEU A 348 20.11 15.83 -25.68
C LEU A 348 20.53 16.49 -27.00
N GLY A 349 19.69 17.32 -27.59
CA GLY A 349 20.03 18.06 -28.80
C GLY A 349 21.12 19.12 -28.62
N ARG A 350 21.45 19.50 -27.37
CA ARG A 350 22.59 20.38 -27.04
C ARG A 350 23.88 19.58 -26.79
N GLU A 351 23.80 18.39 -26.26
CA GLU A 351 24.95 17.51 -26.03
C GLU A 351 25.52 16.90 -27.31
N THR A 352 24.73 16.86 -28.37
CA THR A 352 25.14 16.37 -29.72
C THR A 352 25.71 17.44 -30.64
N LYS A 353 25.75 18.73 -30.24
CA LYS A 353 26.38 19.85 -30.93
C LYS A 353 27.64 20.29 -30.20
#